data_0b0129f3f341649e835267ecdb59cbce
#
_entry.id   0b0129f3f341649e835267ecdb59cbce
#
_cell.length_a   1.000
_cell.length_b   1.000
_cell.length_c   1.000
_cell.angle_alpha   90.00
_cell.angle_beta   90.00
_cell.angle_gamma   90.00
#
_symmetry.space_group_name_H-M   'P 1'
#
loop_
_entity.id
_entity.type
_entity.pdbx_description
1 polymer ?
#
loop_
_entity_poly.entity_id
_entity_poly.type
_entity_poly.pdbx_seq_one_letter_code
_entity_poly.pdbx_strand_id
1 'polypeptide(L)'
;MRILIAPFTQCPRADAAYYITQNLAVTFSQENHAVAISGDTANHFHHASVYTCPKIKKPLVNMKDQRSYEAWLYSHGGSTRDYLLNDLKCMDEAISHFHPDLIIVMDRPAAVMAARAKHIPCWVIVNSDMYKKTWFSSKAMDAVNEVLDNLHMEQVFTLKDLYAKCERRIGFGPIEAQPFSESQHTDRIDIASVYPIHVKQTNRVCIFLPDVHKRSLPKILTDGFKGAPYSVYAWYRGCRASRIENMHFMAAPKPDLLPGSIACVHDGNAYLMNQCLARGIPQVIITDHNYIRNYNAMCVSRNLCGLSIYENELTMGKLYETYRAVLSDDTYYYHTQALKDITCKGTDISEILHLL
;
A
#
# COMPACT_ATOMS: atom_id res chain seq x y z
N MET A 1 -15.56 -20.15 5.34
CA MET A 1 -16.15 -18.97 4.66
C MET A 1 -15.58 -18.85 3.25
N ARG A 2 -16.29 -18.15 2.36
CA ARG A 2 -15.86 -17.77 1.00
C ARG A 2 -15.54 -16.28 1.01
N ILE A 3 -14.27 -15.92 0.86
CA ILE A 3 -13.78 -14.54 0.99
C ILE A 3 -13.32 -14.04 -0.37
N LEU A 4 -13.93 -12.96 -0.86
CA LEU A 4 -13.52 -12.28 -2.09
C LEU A 4 -12.70 -11.03 -1.74
N ILE A 5 -11.45 -10.96 -2.17
CA ILE A 5 -10.59 -9.80 -1.98
C ILE A 5 -10.59 -8.97 -3.27
N ALA A 6 -10.88 -7.69 -3.16
CA ALA A 6 -11.04 -6.76 -4.27
C ALA A 6 -10.10 -5.55 -4.15
N PRO A 7 -8.82 -5.66 -4.51
CA PRO A 7 -7.87 -4.56 -4.50
C PRO A 7 -7.96 -3.71 -5.77
N PHE A 8 -7.64 -2.42 -5.66
CA PHE A 8 -7.26 -1.56 -6.77
C PHE A 8 -5.74 -1.54 -6.89
N THR A 9 -5.20 -2.22 -7.88
CA THR A 9 -3.76 -2.31 -8.11
C THR A 9 -3.34 -1.60 -9.38
N GLN A 10 -2.31 -0.76 -9.29
CA GLN A 10 -1.78 0.02 -10.42
C GLN A 10 -0.50 -0.58 -11.00
N CYS A 11 0.27 -1.23 -10.15
CA CYS A 11 1.56 -1.80 -10.51
C CYS A 11 1.70 -3.19 -9.87
N PRO A 12 1.47 -4.26 -10.66
CA PRO A 12 1.64 -5.63 -10.18
C PRO A 12 3.02 -5.84 -9.55
N ARG A 13 3.06 -6.56 -8.43
CA ARG A 13 4.28 -6.93 -7.69
C ARG A 13 5.09 -5.77 -7.09
N ALA A 14 4.58 -4.53 -7.17
CA ALA A 14 5.26 -3.38 -6.58
C ALA A 14 4.32 -2.50 -5.76
N ASP A 15 3.02 -2.76 -5.83
CA ASP A 15 1.97 -1.99 -5.18
C ASP A 15 1.68 -2.53 -3.77
N ALA A 16 1.37 -1.64 -2.82
CA ALA A 16 0.95 -2.02 -1.47
C ALA A 16 -0.27 -2.93 -1.50
N ALA A 17 -1.26 -2.61 -2.33
CA ALA A 17 -2.47 -3.40 -2.49
C ALA A 17 -2.18 -4.83 -2.96
N TYR A 18 -1.19 -5.04 -3.84
CA TYR A 18 -0.77 -6.37 -4.25
C TYR A 18 -0.24 -7.20 -3.08
N TYR A 19 0.72 -6.66 -2.32
CA TYR A 19 1.33 -7.41 -1.22
C TYR A 19 0.35 -7.69 -0.08
N ILE A 20 -0.48 -6.72 0.28
CA ILE A 20 -1.50 -6.91 1.31
C ILE A 20 -2.50 -7.99 0.86
N THR A 21 -2.96 -7.94 -0.38
CA THR A 21 -3.89 -8.94 -0.94
C THR A 21 -3.26 -10.34 -0.94
N GLN A 22 -2.00 -10.47 -1.36
CA GLN A 22 -1.29 -11.75 -1.36
C GLN A 22 -1.17 -12.33 0.06
N ASN A 23 -0.83 -11.48 1.04
CA ASN A 23 -0.71 -11.91 2.43
C ASN A 23 -2.06 -12.36 3.00
N LEU A 24 -3.11 -11.57 2.78
CA LEU A 24 -4.47 -11.94 3.20
C LEU A 24 -4.93 -13.26 2.59
N ALA A 25 -4.68 -13.44 1.27
CA ALA A 25 -5.05 -14.67 0.58
C ALA A 25 -4.33 -15.89 1.16
N VAL A 26 -3.03 -15.77 1.47
CA VAL A 26 -2.25 -16.85 2.10
C VAL A 26 -2.78 -17.15 3.50
N THR A 27 -2.97 -16.14 4.35
CA THR A 27 -3.44 -16.30 5.73
C THR A 27 -4.82 -16.99 5.74
N PHE A 28 -5.78 -16.49 4.99
CA PHE A 28 -7.12 -17.08 4.97
C PHE A 28 -7.16 -18.49 4.37
N SER A 29 -6.33 -18.78 3.36
CA SER A 29 -6.24 -20.14 2.81
C SER A 29 -5.62 -21.12 3.82
N GLN A 30 -4.66 -20.69 4.62
CA GLN A 30 -4.08 -21.51 5.70
C GLN A 30 -5.09 -21.82 6.80
N GLU A 31 -6.10 -20.97 6.99
CA GLU A 31 -7.22 -21.16 7.92
C GLU A 31 -8.41 -21.90 7.30
N ASN A 32 -8.22 -22.53 6.15
CA ASN A 32 -9.23 -23.30 5.43
C ASN A 32 -10.43 -22.48 4.92
N HIS A 33 -10.24 -21.18 4.66
CA HIS A 33 -11.22 -20.40 3.94
C HIS A 33 -11.04 -20.55 2.42
N ALA A 34 -12.14 -20.56 1.67
CA ALA A 34 -12.09 -20.45 0.23
C ALA A 34 -11.83 -19.00 -0.16
N VAL A 35 -10.76 -18.73 -0.87
CA VAL A 35 -10.36 -17.36 -1.23
C VAL A 35 -10.42 -17.14 -2.74
N ALA A 36 -11.00 -16.01 -3.13
CA ALA A 36 -10.96 -15.49 -4.49
C ALA A 36 -10.45 -14.06 -4.50
N ILE A 37 -9.86 -13.65 -5.61
CA ILE A 37 -9.35 -12.30 -5.83
C ILE A 37 -9.95 -11.74 -7.11
N SER A 38 -10.53 -10.55 -7.03
CA SER A 38 -10.91 -9.77 -8.20
C SER A 38 -9.95 -8.59 -8.35
N GLY A 39 -9.07 -8.64 -9.36
CA GLY A 39 -8.03 -7.62 -9.51
C GLY A 39 -7.30 -7.69 -10.85
N ASP A 40 -6.66 -6.59 -11.24
CA ASP A 40 -5.97 -6.46 -12.55
C ASP A 40 -4.76 -7.40 -12.69
N THR A 41 -4.21 -7.87 -11.58
CA THR A 41 -3.01 -8.72 -11.53
C THR A 41 -3.30 -10.16 -11.16
N ALA A 42 -4.50 -10.55 -11.40
CA ALA A 42 -5.08 -11.82 -11.07
C ALA A 42 -4.18 -13.04 -11.39
N ASN A 43 -3.45 -13.00 -12.46
CA ASN A 43 -2.61 -14.13 -12.91
C ASN A 43 -1.36 -14.38 -12.04
N HIS A 44 -1.14 -13.60 -10.98
CA HIS A 44 0.06 -13.67 -10.14
C HIS A 44 -0.21 -14.02 -8.68
N PHE A 45 -1.48 -14.25 -8.32
CA PHE A 45 -1.84 -14.67 -6.97
C PHE A 45 -1.83 -16.18 -6.85
N HIS A 46 -1.14 -16.68 -5.84
CA HIS A 46 -1.13 -18.10 -5.50
C HIS A 46 -2.23 -18.40 -4.47
N HIS A 47 -2.80 -19.60 -4.53
CA HIS A 47 -3.79 -20.10 -3.57
C HIS A 47 -5.18 -19.43 -3.61
N ALA A 48 -5.54 -18.75 -4.68
CA ALA A 48 -6.85 -18.12 -4.82
C ALA A 48 -7.43 -18.32 -6.23
N SER A 49 -8.74 -18.45 -6.33
CA SER A 49 -9.47 -18.28 -7.58
C SER A 49 -9.41 -16.83 -8.03
N VAL A 50 -9.31 -16.60 -9.32
CA VAL A 50 -9.05 -15.25 -9.82
C VAL A 50 -10.12 -14.80 -10.80
N TYR A 51 -10.67 -13.61 -10.53
CA TYR A 51 -11.59 -12.88 -11.41
C TYR A 51 -10.92 -11.60 -11.90
N THR A 52 -11.06 -11.31 -13.19
CA THR A 52 -10.48 -10.12 -13.79
C THR A 52 -11.25 -8.86 -13.43
N CYS A 53 -10.58 -7.73 -13.37
CA CYS A 53 -11.17 -6.41 -13.30
C CYS A 53 -10.89 -5.61 -14.58
N PRO A 54 -11.57 -4.47 -14.81
CA PRO A 54 -11.32 -3.66 -15.98
C PRO A 54 -9.89 -3.12 -16.02
N LYS A 55 -9.35 -2.96 -17.22
CA LYS A 55 -8.07 -2.27 -17.38
C LYS A 55 -8.20 -0.80 -16.95
N ILE A 56 -7.28 -0.36 -16.13
CA ILE A 56 -7.22 1.03 -15.68
C ILE A 56 -6.81 1.93 -16.85
N LYS A 57 -7.63 2.95 -17.12
CA LYS A 57 -7.31 4.03 -18.05
C LYS A 57 -7.15 5.31 -17.24
N LYS A 58 -5.94 5.85 -17.20
CA LYS A 58 -5.70 7.14 -16.54
C LYS A 58 -6.42 8.24 -17.32
N PRO A 59 -7.19 9.12 -16.66
CA PRO A 59 -7.80 10.26 -17.35
C PRO A 59 -6.71 11.20 -17.87
N LEU A 60 -6.97 11.84 -19.04
CA LEU A 60 -6.07 12.82 -19.66
C LEU A 60 -5.98 14.17 -18.89
N VAL A 61 -6.43 14.19 -17.66
CA VAL A 61 -6.41 15.38 -16.82
C VAL A 61 -5.04 15.52 -16.19
N ASN A 62 -4.38 16.64 -16.47
CA ASN A 62 -3.11 16.99 -15.85
C ASN A 62 -3.36 17.42 -14.38
N MET A 63 -3.67 16.45 -13.52
CA MET A 63 -3.90 16.67 -12.10
C MET A 63 -2.56 16.78 -11.38
N LYS A 64 -1.87 17.92 -11.59
CA LYS A 64 -0.69 18.28 -10.79
C LYS A 64 -1.00 18.42 -9.29
N ASP A 65 -2.26 18.34 -8.92
CA ASP A 65 -2.78 18.69 -7.61
C ASP A 65 -3.47 17.49 -6.96
N GLN A 66 -2.70 16.45 -6.66
CA GLN A 66 -3.17 15.30 -5.88
C GLN A 66 -3.14 15.66 -4.39
N ARG A 67 -4.04 16.55 -3.95
CA ARG A 67 -4.09 17.01 -2.55
C ARG A 67 -5.07 16.24 -1.69
N SER A 68 -5.76 15.23 -2.23
CA SER A 68 -6.67 14.39 -1.48
C SER A 68 -6.66 12.95 -1.99
N TYR A 69 -7.16 12.04 -1.18
CA TYR A 69 -7.34 10.65 -1.55
C TYR A 69 -8.28 10.49 -2.76
N GLU A 70 -9.39 11.23 -2.81
CA GLU A 70 -10.34 11.23 -3.93
C GLU A 70 -9.68 11.69 -5.23
N ALA A 71 -8.92 12.79 -5.18
CA ALA A 71 -8.18 13.29 -6.34
C ALA A 71 -7.09 12.32 -6.80
N TRP A 72 -6.40 11.69 -5.86
CA TRP A 72 -5.43 10.64 -6.15
C TRP A 72 -6.09 9.46 -6.87
N LEU A 73 -7.18 8.89 -6.31
CA LEU A 73 -7.85 7.74 -6.91
C LEU A 73 -8.41 8.07 -8.30
N TYR A 74 -9.02 9.25 -8.46
CA TYR A 74 -9.52 9.72 -9.75
C TYR A 74 -8.40 9.85 -10.78
N SER A 75 -7.29 10.50 -10.43
CA SER A 75 -6.16 10.72 -11.35
C SER A 75 -5.49 9.39 -11.78
N HIS A 76 -5.63 8.36 -10.97
CA HIS A 76 -5.16 7.01 -11.28
C HIS A 76 -6.22 6.14 -11.98
N GLY A 77 -7.40 6.68 -12.23
CA GLY A 77 -8.46 6.04 -13.00
C GLY A 77 -9.44 5.19 -12.18
N GLY A 78 -9.21 5.03 -10.87
CA GLY A 78 -10.00 4.12 -10.01
C GLY A 78 -11.40 4.61 -9.64
N SER A 79 -11.69 5.90 -9.83
CA SER A 79 -13.04 6.47 -9.64
C SER A 79 -13.55 7.23 -10.87
N THR A 80 -13.04 6.92 -12.06
CA THR A 80 -13.63 7.42 -13.30
C THR A 80 -14.92 6.68 -13.62
N ARG A 81 -15.88 7.38 -14.27
CA ARG A 81 -17.19 6.79 -14.61
C ARG A 81 -17.09 5.48 -15.38
N ASP A 82 -16.29 5.46 -16.44
CA ASP A 82 -16.14 4.28 -17.28
C ASP A 82 -15.52 3.10 -16.51
N TYR A 83 -14.55 3.39 -15.66
CA TYR A 83 -13.95 2.37 -14.81
C TYR A 83 -14.99 1.80 -13.84
N LEU A 84 -15.69 2.66 -13.08
CA LEU A 84 -16.68 2.25 -12.09
C LEU A 84 -17.78 1.38 -12.69
N LEU A 85 -18.35 1.77 -13.85
CA LEU A 85 -19.41 1.01 -14.51
C LEU A 85 -18.94 -0.37 -15.03
N ASN A 86 -17.73 -0.43 -15.59
CA ASN A 86 -17.16 -1.69 -16.03
C ASN A 86 -16.74 -2.56 -14.84
N ASP A 87 -16.28 -1.96 -13.78
CA ASP A 87 -15.84 -2.64 -12.58
C ASP A 87 -17.03 -3.27 -11.82
N LEU A 88 -18.18 -2.58 -11.76
CA LEU A 88 -19.41 -3.16 -11.23
C LEU A 88 -19.82 -4.44 -11.96
N LYS A 89 -19.67 -4.48 -13.31
CA LYS A 89 -19.96 -5.70 -14.10
C LYS A 89 -19.01 -6.84 -13.72
N CYS A 90 -17.72 -6.54 -13.61
CA CYS A 90 -16.72 -7.55 -13.20
C CYS A 90 -16.97 -8.04 -11.76
N MET A 91 -17.37 -7.14 -10.86
CA MET A 91 -17.75 -7.52 -9.49
C MET A 91 -19.01 -8.38 -9.47
N ASP A 92 -20.04 -8.04 -10.27
CA ASP A 92 -21.26 -8.85 -10.39
C ASP A 92 -20.94 -10.27 -10.89
N GLU A 93 -20.07 -10.41 -11.88
CA GLU A 93 -19.60 -11.72 -12.37
C GLU A 93 -18.86 -12.50 -11.28
N ALA A 94 -17.91 -11.85 -10.60
CA ALA A 94 -17.15 -12.48 -9.52
C ALA A 94 -18.06 -12.94 -8.38
N ILE A 95 -19.01 -12.10 -7.95
CA ILE A 95 -19.99 -12.41 -6.89
C ILE A 95 -20.89 -13.56 -7.32
N SER A 96 -21.42 -13.53 -8.56
CA SER A 96 -22.34 -14.54 -9.06
C SER A 96 -21.70 -15.93 -9.22
N HIS A 97 -20.41 -15.99 -9.52
CA HIS A 97 -19.69 -17.27 -9.67
C HIS A 97 -19.11 -17.77 -8.35
N PHE A 98 -18.58 -16.86 -7.54
CA PHE A 98 -17.88 -17.24 -6.31
C PHE A 98 -18.83 -17.35 -5.11
N HIS A 99 -19.94 -16.62 -5.09
CA HIS A 99 -20.89 -16.52 -3.95
C HIS A 99 -20.17 -16.23 -2.62
N PRO A 100 -19.50 -15.06 -2.49
CA PRO A 100 -18.73 -14.75 -1.28
C PRO A 100 -19.64 -14.50 -0.08
N ASP A 101 -19.18 -14.94 1.09
CA ASP A 101 -19.77 -14.63 2.40
C ASP A 101 -19.28 -13.27 2.91
N LEU A 102 -18.08 -12.84 2.43
CA LEU A 102 -17.42 -11.59 2.79
C LEU A 102 -16.66 -11.03 1.59
N ILE A 103 -16.71 -9.71 1.41
CA ILE A 103 -15.89 -8.99 0.44
C ILE A 103 -14.93 -8.06 1.20
N ILE A 104 -13.61 -8.19 0.96
CA ILE A 104 -12.59 -7.31 1.51
C ILE A 104 -12.10 -6.39 0.40
N VAL A 105 -12.24 -5.09 0.61
CA VAL A 105 -11.97 -4.06 -0.41
C VAL A 105 -10.76 -3.23 -0.04
N MET A 106 -9.96 -2.86 -1.04
CA MET A 106 -8.86 -1.91 -0.89
C MET A 106 -8.84 -0.94 -2.09
N ASP A 107 -9.03 0.35 -1.82
CA ASP A 107 -8.98 1.44 -2.82
C ASP A 107 -9.93 1.25 -4.03
N ARG A 108 -11.04 0.51 -3.89
CA ARG A 108 -11.90 0.10 -5.00
C ARG A 108 -13.40 0.39 -4.70
N PRO A 109 -13.87 1.62 -4.95
CA PRO A 109 -15.25 2.04 -4.61
C PRO A 109 -16.34 1.17 -5.23
N ALA A 110 -16.18 0.72 -6.49
CA ALA A 110 -17.15 -0.14 -7.16
C ALA A 110 -17.39 -1.47 -6.42
N ALA A 111 -16.34 -2.03 -5.79
CA ALA A 111 -16.49 -3.26 -5.00
C ALA A 111 -17.34 -3.04 -3.74
N VAL A 112 -17.23 -1.87 -3.08
CA VAL A 112 -18.11 -1.50 -1.97
C VAL A 112 -19.55 -1.33 -2.45
N MET A 113 -19.75 -0.67 -3.59
CA MET A 113 -21.09 -0.48 -4.17
C MET A 113 -21.73 -1.83 -4.52
N ALA A 114 -20.97 -2.74 -5.16
CA ALA A 114 -21.46 -4.07 -5.51
C ALA A 114 -21.81 -4.91 -4.28
N ALA A 115 -20.95 -4.91 -3.25
CA ALA A 115 -21.22 -5.60 -1.99
C ALA A 115 -22.54 -5.12 -1.35
N ARG A 116 -22.72 -3.80 -1.26
CA ARG A 116 -23.94 -3.20 -0.71
C ARG A 116 -25.18 -3.50 -1.54
N ALA A 117 -25.09 -3.44 -2.87
CA ALA A 117 -26.20 -3.77 -3.78
C ALA A 117 -26.67 -5.22 -3.61
N LYS A 118 -25.79 -6.11 -3.22
CA LYS A 118 -26.07 -7.55 -3.02
C LYS A 118 -26.24 -7.94 -1.55
N HIS A 119 -26.20 -6.98 -0.62
CA HIS A 119 -26.30 -7.21 0.83
C HIS A 119 -25.25 -8.22 1.35
N ILE A 120 -24.03 -8.17 0.78
CA ILE A 120 -22.91 -9.01 1.22
C ILE A 120 -22.08 -8.20 2.21
N PRO A 121 -21.70 -8.77 3.37
CA PRO A 121 -20.78 -8.15 4.30
C PRO A 121 -19.52 -7.64 3.62
N CYS A 122 -19.12 -6.40 3.94
CA CYS A 122 -18.01 -5.73 3.29
C CYS A 122 -17.06 -5.14 4.33
N TRP A 123 -15.81 -5.51 4.26
CA TRP A 123 -14.73 -4.88 5.02
C TRP A 123 -13.87 -4.02 4.09
N VAL A 124 -13.44 -2.87 4.54
CA VAL A 124 -12.58 -2.00 3.75
C VAL A 124 -11.23 -1.78 4.45
N ILE A 125 -10.16 -1.97 3.71
CA ILE A 125 -8.82 -1.63 4.15
C ILE A 125 -8.62 -0.13 3.91
N VAL A 126 -8.27 0.58 4.97
CA VAL A 126 -8.13 2.03 4.98
C VAL A 126 -6.76 2.46 5.47
N ASN A 127 -6.26 3.55 4.90
CA ASN A 127 -5.08 4.25 5.38
C ASN A 127 -5.50 5.57 6.02
N SER A 128 -4.71 6.07 6.95
CA SER A 128 -5.05 7.30 7.67
C SER A 128 -5.08 8.55 6.79
N ASP A 129 -4.40 8.53 5.63
CA ASP A 129 -4.46 9.59 4.63
C ASP A 129 -5.87 9.81 4.07
N MET A 130 -6.71 8.75 3.97
CA MET A 130 -8.10 8.83 3.53
C MET A 130 -8.95 9.73 4.44
N TYR A 131 -8.55 9.89 5.69
CA TYR A 131 -9.27 10.66 6.70
C TYR A 131 -8.73 12.07 6.92
N LYS A 132 -7.63 12.43 6.27
CA LYS A 132 -7.09 13.78 6.35
C LYS A 132 -8.08 14.75 5.69
N LYS A 133 -8.45 15.82 6.41
CA LYS A 133 -9.26 16.90 5.85
C LYS A 133 -8.44 17.62 4.78
N THR A 134 -8.85 17.48 3.54
CA THR A 134 -8.22 18.14 2.39
C THR A 134 -9.30 18.65 1.47
N TRP A 135 -8.98 19.70 0.73
CA TRP A 135 -9.84 20.21 -0.32
C TRP A 135 -9.66 19.33 -1.57
N PHE A 136 -10.75 18.96 -2.23
CA PHE A 136 -10.73 18.26 -3.51
C PHE A 136 -11.78 18.82 -4.46
N SER A 137 -11.58 18.63 -5.75
CA SER A 137 -12.55 19.01 -6.77
C SER A 137 -13.76 18.07 -6.73
N SER A 138 -14.97 18.61 -6.85
CA SER A 138 -16.21 17.82 -6.94
C SER A 138 -16.14 16.74 -8.05
N LYS A 139 -15.42 17.02 -9.14
CA LYS A 139 -15.21 16.07 -10.26
C LYS A 139 -14.72 14.68 -9.81
N ALA A 140 -13.97 14.61 -8.73
CA ALA A 140 -13.50 13.34 -8.20
C ALA A 140 -14.65 12.48 -7.64
N MET A 141 -15.75 13.11 -7.21
CA MET A 141 -16.92 12.45 -6.64
C MET A 141 -18.14 12.41 -7.58
N ASP A 142 -18.18 13.27 -8.62
CA ASP A 142 -19.31 13.33 -9.54
C ASP A 142 -19.61 11.96 -10.17
N ALA A 143 -18.58 11.25 -10.65
CA ALA A 143 -18.73 9.94 -11.24
C ALA A 143 -19.14 8.87 -10.22
N VAL A 144 -18.65 8.98 -8.99
CA VAL A 144 -19.02 8.07 -7.88
C VAL A 144 -20.50 8.24 -7.56
N ASN A 145 -20.96 9.49 -7.41
CA ASN A 145 -22.35 9.79 -7.07
C ASN A 145 -23.33 9.47 -8.23
N GLU A 146 -22.93 9.69 -9.49
CA GLU A 146 -23.72 9.24 -10.64
C GLU A 146 -23.94 7.72 -10.62
N VAL A 147 -22.91 6.94 -10.28
CA VAL A 147 -23.04 5.49 -10.19
C VAL A 147 -23.88 5.06 -9.00
N LEU A 148 -23.75 5.75 -7.85
CA LEU A 148 -24.62 5.51 -6.67
C LEU A 148 -26.09 5.78 -7.00
N ASP A 149 -26.39 6.87 -7.71
CA ASP A 149 -27.75 7.18 -8.17
C ASP A 149 -28.32 6.07 -9.08
N ASN A 150 -27.52 5.57 -10.02
CA ASN A 150 -27.91 4.45 -10.90
C ASN A 150 -28.20 3.16 -10.12
N LEU A 151 -27.59 2.99 -8.95
CA LEU A 151 -27.84 1.86 -8.04
C LEU A 151 -28.92 2.15 -6.98
N HIS A 152 -29.61 3.30 -7.08
CA HIS A 152 -30.59 3.78 -6.09
C HIS A 152 -30.01 3.85 -4.66
N MET A 153 -28.73 4.24 -4.55
CA MET A 153 -28.03 4.43 -3.29
C MET A 153 -27.88 5.91 -2.96
N GLU A 154 -27.79 6.19 -1.65
CA GLU A 154 -27.53 7.54 -1.15
C GLU A 154 -26.17 8.07 -1.64
N GLN A 155 -26.16 9.30 -2.14
CA GLN A 155 -24.95 10.02 -2.51
C GLN A 155 -24.05 10.27 -1.28
N VAL A 156 -22.75 10.42 -1.53
CA VAL A 156 -21.75 10.67 -0.49
C VAL A 156 -20.90 11.89 -0.82
N PHE A 157 -20.42 12.59 0.21
CA PHE A 157 -19.55 13.75 0.01
C PHE A 157 -18.11 13.34 -0.27
N THR A 158 -17.64 12.25 0.34
CA THR A 158 -16.27 11.74 0.22
C THR A 158 -16.26 10.22 0.08
N LEU A 159 -15.15 9.65 -0.39
CA LEU A 159 -14.98 8.20 -0.41
C LEU A 159 -14.97 7.60 1.01
N LYS A 160 -14.49 8.34 2.01
CA LYS A 160 -14.56 7.87 3.40
C LYS A 160 -16.00 7.69 3.88
N ASP A 161 -16.97 8.51 3.38
CA ASP A 161 -18.37 8.35 3.74
C ASP A 161 -18.95 7.08 3.10
N LEU A 162 -18.51 6.73 1.88
CA LEU A 162 -18.82 5.45 1.25
C LEU A 162 -18.25 4.28 2.07
N TYR A 163 -16.99 4.36 2.46
CA TYR A 163 -16.31 3.32 3.24
C TYR A 163 -16.85 3.22 4.68
N ALA A 164 -17.40 4.29 5.23
CA ALA A 164 -18.08 4.27 6.52
C ALA A 164 -19.37 3.43 6.51
N LYS A 165 -19.90 3.11 5.32
CA LYS A 165 -21.06 2.21 5.16
C LYS A 165 -20.68 0.73 5.18
N CYS A 166 -19.39 0.38 5.23
CA CYS A 166 -18.92 -1.00 5.40
C CYS A 166 -19.03 -1.43 6.87
N GLU A 167 -19.20 -2.73 7.10
CA GLU A 167 -19.31 -3.31 8.46
C GLU A 167 -18.04 -3.09 9.27
N ARG A 168 -16.87 -3.17 8.61
CA ARG A 168 -15.59 -2.92 9.28
C ARG A 168 -14.64 -2.09 8.42
N ARG A 169 -13.82 -1.33 9.10
CA ARG A 169 -12.68 -0.60 8.54
C ARG A 169 -11.42 -1.12 9.19
N ILE A 170 -10.46 -1.51 8.38
CA ILE A 170 -9.25 -2.19 8.81
C ILE A 170 -8.05 -1.31 8.46
N GLY A 171 -7.26 -0.92 9.45
CA GLY A 171 -6.02 -0.18 9.29
C GLY A 171 -4.80 -1.03 9.62
N PHE A 172 -3.75 -0.89 8.85
CA PHE A 172 -2.47 -1.56 9.10
C PHE A 172 -1.47 -0.62 9.78
N GLY A 173 -0.64 -1.21 10.63
CA GLY A 173 0.46 -0.53 11.30
C GLY A 173 0.07 0.22 12.58
N PRO A 174 1.06 0.82 13.26
CA PRO A 174 0.86 1.48 14.53
C PRO A 174 0.10 2.80 14.37
N ILE A 175 -0.68 3.17 15.39
CA ILE A 175 -1.50 4.38 15.38
C ILE A 175 -0.66 5.65 15.23
N GLU A 176 0.56 5.64 15.72
CA GLU A 176 1.52 6.73 15.63
C GLU A 176 1.93 7.02 14.19
N ALA A 177 2.08 5.97 13.37
CA ALA A 177 2.41 6.08 11.96
C ALA A 177 1.17 6.24 11.06
N GLN A 178 0.05 5.66 11.49
CA GLN A 178 -1.23 5.72 10.79
C GLN A 178 -2.31 6.26 11.76
N PRO A 179 -2.33 7.56 12.07
CA PRO A 179 -3.22 8.13 13.07
C PRO A 179 -4.68 8.15 12.58
N PHE A 180 -5.53 7.39 13.28
CA PHE A 180 -6.98 7.45 13.16
C PHE A 180 -7.57 8.02 14.44
N SER A 181 -8.64 8.79 14.35
CA SER A 181 -9.38 9.21 15.55
C SER A 181 -10.26 8.07 16.07
N GLU A 182 -10.55 8.07 17.38
CA GLU A 182 -11.46 7.09 17.99
C GLU A 182 -12.83 7.04 17.31
N SER A 183 -13.31 8.19 16.83
CA SER A 183 -14.59 8.28 16.11
C SER A 183 -14.60 7.53 14.77
N GLN A 184 -13.44 7.08 14.27
CA GLN A 184 -13.32 6.40 12.99
C GLN A 184 -13.49 4.87 13.10
N HIS A 185 -13.58 4.33 14.32
CA HIS A 185 -13.84 2.90 14.58
C HIS A 185 -13.06 1.96 13.63
N THR A 186 -11.74 2.06 13.64
CA THR A 186 -10.88 1.29 12.74
C THR A 186 -10.25 0.14 13.51
N ASP A 187 -10.49 -1.09 13.08
CA ASP A 187 -9.79 -2.28 13.59
C ASP A 187 -8.33 -2.22 13.17
N ARG A 188 -7.42 -2.55 14.09
CA ARG A 188 -5.99 -2.53 13.85
C ARG A 188 -5.45 -3.94 13.66
N ILE A 189 -4.82 -4.15 12.53
CA ILE A 189 -4.18 -5.42 12.19
C ILE A 189 -2.67 -5.23 12.15
N ASP A 190 -1.98 -6.18 12.75
CA ASP A 190 -0.53 -6.29 12.68
C ASP A 190 -0.12 -6.95 11.34
N ILE A 191 0.49 -6.17 10.47
CA ILE A 191 1.09 -6.69 9.23
C ILE A 191 2.29 -7.64 9.53
N ALA A 192 2.95 -7.49 10.68
CA ALA A 192 4.11 -8.31 11.01
C ALA A 192 3.75 -9.76 11.30
N SER A 193 2.50 -10.08 11.65
CA SER A 193 2.04 -11.45 11.91
C SER A 193 2.22 -12.39 10.72
N VAL A 194 2.30 -11.84 9.50
CA VAL A 194 2.45 -12.61 8.25
C VAL A 194 3.91 -12.95 7.92
N TYR A 195 4.90 -12.37 8.62
CA TYR A 195 6.32 -12.62 8.36
C TYR A 195 7.09 -12.92 9.65
N PRO A 196 8.04 -13.87 9.65
CA PRO A 196 8.82 -14.19 10.86
C PRO A 196 9.55 -12.95 11.37
N ILE A 197 9.28 -12.60 12.63
CA ILE A 197 9.80 -11.38 13.29
C ILE A 197 11.27 -11.58 13.69
N HIS A 198 11.68 -12.81 14.00
CA HIS A 198 13.02 -13.14 14.46
C HIS A 198 13.94 -13.47 13.31
N VAL A 199 14.57 -12.47 12.73
CA VAL A 199 15.62 -12.65 11.72
C VAL A 199 16.92 -12.09 12.27
N LYS A 200 18.00 -12.85 12.08
CA LYS A 200 19.35 -12.38 12.40
C LYS A 200 19.63 -11.08 11.65
N GLN A 201 20.05 -10.08 12.38
CA GLN A 201 20.45 -8.79 11.79
C GLN A 201 21.57 -9.04 10.76
N THR A 202 21.43 -8.47 9.58
CA THR A 202 22.37 -8.59 8.49
C THR A 202 22.92 -7.21 8.15
N ASN A 203 24.16 -7.14 7.71
CA ASN A 203 24.76 -5.88 7.29
C ASN A 203 24.33 -5.55 5.84
N ARG A 204 23.05 -5.21 5.63
CA ARG A 204 22.53 -4.88 4.31
C ARG A 204 21.54 -3.70 4.33
N VAL A 205 21.47 -3.01 3.19
CA VAL A 205 20.47 -2.00 2.87
C VAL A 205 19.60 -2.52 1.72
N CYS A 206 18.28 -2.39 1.86
CA CYS A 206 17.32 -2.70 0.79
C CYS A 206 16.84 -1.41 0.13
N ILE A 207 16.71 -1.43 -1.20
CA ILE A 207 16.23 -0.31 -2.02
C ILE A 207 15.10 -0.81 -2.91
N PHE A 208 13.89 -0.23 -2.75
CA PHE A 208 12.70 -0.57 -3.55
C PHE A 208 12.04 0.71 -4.07
N LEU A 209 12.26 1.01 -5.35
CA LEU A 209 11.84 2.26 -6.00
C LEU A 209 10.99 1.99 -7.26
N PRO A 210 9.81 1.34 -7.13
CA PRO A 210 8.98 0.98 -8.28
C PRO A 210 8.51 2.15 -9.13
N ASP A 211 8.29 3.30 -8.51
CA ASP A 211 7.66 4.45 -9.16
C ASP A 211 8.55 5.70 -9.20
N VAL A 212 9.84 5.56 -8.89
CA VAL A 212 10.83 6.61 -9.13
C VAL A 212 11.28 6.55 -10.59
N HIS A 213 10.93 7.57 -11.37
CA HIS A 213 11.10 7.56 -12.82
C HIS A 213 12.31 8.38 -13.32
N LYS A 214 13.30 8.61 -12.48
CA LYS A 214 14.47 9.39 -12.83
C LYS A 214 15.44 8.59 -13.72
N ARG A 215 15.70 9.08 -14.94
CA ARG A 215 16.59 8.42 -15.91
C ARG A 215 18.00 8.16 -15.36
N SER A 216 18.48 9.04 -14.48
CA SER A 216 19.80 8.90 -13.84
C SER A 216 19.79 8.01 -12.58
N LEU A 217 18.66 7.43 -12.20
CA LEU A 217 18.52 6.63 -10.98
C LEU A 217 19.56 5.52 -10.85
N PRO A 218 19.85 4.70 -11.89
CA PRO A 218 20.87 3.65 -11.79
C PRO A 218 22.23 4.20 -11.39
N LYS A 219 22.64 5.32 -12.00
CA LYS A 219 23.90 5.98 -11.68
C LYS A 219 23.91 6.57 -10.28
N ILE A 220 22.83 7.24 -9.87
CA ILE A 220 22.69 7.80 -8.52
C ILE A 220 22.83 6.71 -7.46
N LEU A 221 22.18 5.56 -7.65
CA LEU A 221 22.28 4.43 -6.72
C LEU A 221 23.70 3.86 -6.70
N THR A 222 24.29 3.59 -7.87
CA THR A 222 25.64 3.04 -7.95
C THR A 222 26.66 3.97 -7.28
N ASP A 223 26.68 5.25 -7.65
CA ASP A 223 27.65 6.21 -7.13
C ASP A 223 27.40 6.52 -5.63
N GLY A 224 26.15 6.42 -5.16
CA GLY A 224 25.78 6.70 -3.77
C GLY A 224 26.09 5.57 -2.80
N PHE A 225 26.14 4.32 -3.27
CA PHE A 225 26.30 3.16 -2.38
C PHE A 225 27.54 2.29 -2.69
N LYS A 226 28.20 2.54 -3.81
CA LYS A 226 29.41 1.81 -4.19
C LYS A 226 30.49 1.94 -3.12
N GLY A 227 31.10 0.81 -2.75
CA GLY A 227 32.16 0.78 -1.74
C GLY A 227 31.68 0.94 -0.29
N ALA A 228 30.37 1.02 -0.04
CA ALA A 228 29.84 1.01 1.33
C ALA A 228 30.16 -0.32 2.05
N PRO A 229 30.34 -0.30 3.39
CA PRO A 229 30.75 -1.49 4.16
C PRO A 229 29.62 -2.51 4.36
N TYR A 230 28.53 -2.43 3.61
CA TYR A 230 27.37 -3.30 3.65
C TYR A 230 26.92 -3.71 2.25
N SER A 231 26.17 -4.81 2.16
CA SER A 231 25.57 -5.25 0.90
C SER A 231 24.31 -4.42 0.61
N VAL A 232 24.14 -4.00 -0.63
CA VAL A 232 22.98 -3.23 -1.10
C VAL A 232 22.18 -4.06 -2.10
N TYR A 233 20.89 -4.25 -1.82
CA TYR A 233 19.96 -4.95 -2.71
C TYR A 233 18.98 -3.93 -3.27
N ALA A 234 19.09 -3.64 -4.56
CA ALA A 234 18.34 -2.58 -5.22
C ALA A 234 17.39 -3.13 -6.29
N TRP A 235 16.15 -2.65 -6.27
CA TRP A 235 15.19 -2.86 -7.32
C TRP A 235 14.44 -1.56 -7.66
N TYR A 236 14.27 -1.29 -8.94
CA TYR A 236 13.46 -0.21 -9.50
C TYR A 236 12.83 -0.69 -10.81
N ARG A 237 11.80 -0.01 -11.30
CA ARG A 237 11.10 -0.41 -12.53
C ARG A 237 12.06 -0.43 -13.72
N GLY A 238 12.10 -1.56 -14.43
CA GLY A 238 13.02 -1.77 -15.56
C GLY A 238 14.45 -2.18 -15.15
N CYS A 239 14.68 -2.42 -13.84
CA CYS A 239 15.95 -2.94 -13.37
C CYS A 239 16.25 -4.32 -13.94
N ARG A 240 17.51 -4.54 -14.36
CA ARG A 240 18.00 -5.86 -14.78
C ARG A 240 18.92 -6.42 -13.69
N ALA A 241 18.87 -7.73 -13.53
CA ALA A 241 19.75 -8.40 -12.57
C ALA A 241 21.23 -8.17 -12.96
N SER A 242 21.99 -7.60 -12.03
CA SER A 242 23.43 -7.37 -12.19
C SER A 242 24.08 -7.18 -10.82
N ARG A 243 25.41 -7.24 -10.78
CA ARG A 243 26.19 -6.99 -9.57
C ARG A 243 27.32 -6.03 -9.87
N ILE A 244 27.48 -5.01 -9.05
CA ILE A 244 28.59 -4.05 -9.07
C ILE A 244 29.11 -3.95 -7.65
N GLU A 245 30.28 -4.54 -7.40
CA GLU A 245 30.91 -4.61 -6.06
C GLU A 245 29.94 -5.12 -4.97
N ASN A 246 29.59 -4.26 -3.98
CA ASN A 246 28.66 -4.55 -2.89
C ASN A 246 27.18 -4.40 -3.28
N MET A 247 26.88 -3.93 -4.51
CA MET A 247 25.51 -3.70 -4.99
C MET A 247 24.97 -4.88 -5.80
N HIS A 248 23.78 -5.34 -5.44
CA HIS A 248 23.03 -6.41 -6.12
C HIS A 248 21.76 -5.79 -6.72
N PHE A 249 21.72 -5.58 -8.02
CA PHE A 249 20.53 -5.18 -8.74
C PHE A 249 19.64 -6.39 -9.03
N MET A 250 18.35 -6.29 -8.74
CA MET A 250 17.40 -7.39 -8.84
C MET A 250 16.46 -7.21 -10.03
N ALA A 251 16.13 -8.30 -10.73
CA ALA A 251 15.16 -8.27 -11.85
C ALA A 251 13.70 -8.14 -11.35
N ALA A 252 13.43 -8.51 -10.10
CA ALA A 252 12.13 -8.41 -9.46
C ALA A 252 12.28 -7.95 -8.01
N PRO A 253 11.26 -7.31 -7.41
CA PRO A 253 11.29 -6.94 -6.00
C PRO A 253 11.31 -8.19 -5.12
N LYS A 254 12.10 -8.14 -4.06
CA LYS A 254 12.23 -9.22 -3.07
C LYS A 254 12.04 -8.65 -1.65
N PRO A 255 10.80 -8.40 -1.22
CA PRO A 255 10.53 -7.85 0.12
C PRO A 255 10.94 -8.81 1.25
N ASP A 256 11.11 -10.09 0.96
CA ASP A 256 11.70 -11.09 1.85
C ASP A 256 13.16 -10.80 2.27
N LEU A 257 13.83 -9.87 1.60
CA LEU A 257 15.14 -9.36 2.01
C LEU A 257 15.07 -8.27 3.08
N LEU A 258 13.90 -7.65 3.33
CA LEU A 258 13.75 -6.63 4.37
C LEU A 258 14.13 -7.11 5.78
N PRO A 259 13.67 -8.30 6.24
CA PRO A 259 14.00 -8.75 7.59
C PRO A 259 15.50 -8.75 7.85
N GLY A 260 15.92 -8.09 8.93
CA GLY A 260 17.33 -7.97 9.33
C GLY A 260 18.15 -6.90 8.58
N SER A 261 17.54 -6.11 7.70
CA SER A 261 18.23 -4.99 7.06
C SER A 261 18.47 -3.84 8.05
N ILE A 262 19.59 -3.12 7.87
CA ILE A 262 19.97 -1.97 8.71
C ILE A 262 19.24 -0.68 8.33
N ALA A 263 18.80 -0.57 7.08
CA ALA A 263 17.96 0.52 6.57
C ALA A 263 17.24 0.08 5.30
N CYS A 264 16.17 0.80 4.95
CA CYS A 264 15.43 0.64 3.70
C CYS A 264 15.27 1.99 3.00
N VAL A 265 15.53 2.02 1.69
CA VAL A 265 15.20 3.15 0.81
C VAL A 265 14.02 2.76 -0.05
N HIS A 266 12.92 3.50 0.01
CA HIS A 266 11.72 3.17 -0.77
C HIS A 266 10.95 4.42 -1.20
N ASP A 267 9.92 4.25 -2.02
CA ASP A 267 9.14 5.31 -2.64
C ASP A 267 7.94 5.83 -1.83
N GLY A 268 7.85 5.48 -0.55
CA GLY A 268 6.71 5.84 0.30
C GLY A 268 5.50 4.90 0.16
N ASN A 269 5.69 3.74 -0.42
CA ASN A 269 4.69 2.67 -0.45
C ASN A 269 4.27 2.26 0.97
N ALA A 270 2.96 2.27 1.26
CA ALA A 270 2.43 2.01 2.60
C ALA A 270 2.79 0.61 3.14
N TYR A 271 2.82 -0.41 2.27
CA TYR A 271 3.23 -1.75 2.66
C TYR A 271 4.69 -1.79 3.11
N LEU A 272 5.61 -1.22 2.32
CA LEU A 272 7.04 -1.17 2.68
C LEU A 272 7.28 -0.35 3.93
N MET A 273 6.60 0.79 4.06
CA MET A 273 6.65 1.62 5.28
C MET A 273 6.29 0.79 6.52
N ASN A 274 5.13 0.14 6.50
CA ASN A 274 4.66 -0.66 7.63
C ASN A 274 5.55 -1.89 7.89
N GLN A 275 6.07 -2.52 6.84
CA GLN A 275 7.02 -3.62 6.98
C GLN A 275 8.33 -3.18 7.64
N CYS A 276 8.81 -1.99 7.34
CA CYS A 276 9.99 -1.42 7.98
C CYS A 276 9.72 -1.08 9.45
N LEU A 277 8.59 -0.44 9.75
CA LEU A 277 8.18 -0.12 11.13
C LEU A 277 8.04 -1.39 11.99
N ALA A 278 7.33 -2.40 11.48
CA ALA A 278 7.14 -3.67 12.19
C ALA A 278 8.45 -4.44 12.46
N ARG A 279 9.52 -4.13 11.74
CA ARG A 279 10.84 -4.77 11.92
C ARG A 279 11.88 -3.88 12.58
N GLY A 280 11.53 -2.66 12.92
CA GLY A 280 12.47 -1.69 13.49
C GLY A 280 13.56 -1.28 12.49
N ILE A 281 13.21 -1.09 11.22
CA ILE A 281 14.14 -0.72 10.15
C ILE A 281 13.98 0.78 9.84
N PRO A 282 14.99 1.61 10.09
CA PRO A 282 14.98 3.01 9.68
C PRO A 282 14.83 3.19 8.16
N GLN A 283 14.18 4.29 7.75
CA GLN A 283 13.72 4.48 6.38
C GLN A 283 14.26 5.75 5.74
N VAL A 284 14.58 5.69 4.43
CA VAL A 284 14.73 6.86 3.57
C VAL A 284 13.66 6.78 2.48
N ILE A 285 12.77 7.77 2.43
CA ILE A 285 11.66 7.76 1.49
C ILE A 285 11.94 8.74 0.34
N ILE A 286 11.95 8.22 -0.89
CA ILE A 286 12.02 9.05 -2.09
C ILE A 286 10.60 9.26 -2.58
N THR A 287 10.09 10.48 -2.42
CA THR A 287 8.70 10.82 -2.73
C THR A 287 8.59 11.82 -3.87
N ASP A 288 7.44 11.87 -4.47
CA ASP A 288 7.07 12.82 -5.54
C ASP A 288 5.84 13.65 -5.11
N HIS A 289 5.02 14.10 -6.07
CA HIS A 289 3.76 14.80 -5.80
C HIS A 289 2.58 13.84 -5.50
N ASN A 290 2.82 12.55 -5.38
CA ASN A 290 1.77 11.58 -5.03
C ASN A 290 1.31 11.80 -3.58
N TYR A 291 0.01 12.00 -3.41
CA TYR A 291 -0.60 12.32 -2.12
C TYR A 291 -0.29 11.29 -1.02
N ILE A 292 -0.48 10.00 -1.32
CA ILE A 292 -0.29 8.91 -0.35
C ILE A 292 1.17 8.79 0.06
N ARG A 293 2.10 8.86 -0.89
CA ARG A 293 3.53 8.74 -0.63
C ARG A 293 4.07 9.90 0.19
N ASN A 294 3.63 11.13 -0.13
CA ASN A 294 3.97 12.31 0.66
C ASN A 294 3.43 12.21 2.08
N TYR A 295 2.22 11.70 2.25
CA TYR A 295 1.65 11.47 3.56
C TYR A 295 2.47 10.45 4.36
N ASN A 296 2.81 9.31 3.76
CA ASN A 296 3.63 8.27 4.40
C ASN A 296 5.03 8.79 4.75
N ALA A 297 5.66 9.56 3.86
CA ALA A 297 6.95 10.20 4.13
C ALA A 297 6.87 11.17 5.32
N MET A 298 5.79 11.95 5.39
CA MET A 298 5.53 12.83 6.54
C MET A 298 5.35 12.03 7.84
N CYS A 299 4.60 10.92 7.81
CA CYS A 299 4.40 10.07 8.98
C CYS A 299 5.73 9.50 9.49
N VAL A 300 6.58 8.99 8.60
CA VAL A 300 7.90 8.45 8.97
C VAL A 300 8.81 9.53 9.54
N SER A 301 8.88 10.71 8.90
CA SER A 301 9.73 11.81 9.37
C SER A 301 9.24 12.40 10.69
N ARG A 302 7.94 12.54 10.88
CA ARG A 302 7.32 13.05 12.12
C ARG A 302 7.58 12.15 13.32
N ASN A 303 7.63 10.83 13.08
CA ASN A 303 7.92 9.85 14.12
C ASN A 303 9.42 9.57 14.30
N LEU A 304 10.28 10.33 13.64
CA LEU A 304 11.74 10.14 13.68
C LEU A 304 12.18 8.70 13.33
N CYS A 305 11.44 8.06 12.41
CA CYS A 305 11.75 6.71 11.90
C CYS A 305 12.52 6.74 10.59
N GLY A 306 12.87 7.93 10.10
CA GLY A 306 13.60 8.12 8.87
C GLY A 306 13.48 9.53 8.31
N LEU A 307 14.00 9.71 7.12
CA LEU A 307 14.02 10.97 6.38
C LEU A 307 13.40 10.80 4.99
N SER A 308 13.05 11.92 4.35
CA SER A 308 12.52 11.92 2.98
C SER A 308 13.31 12.83 2.05
N ILE A 309 13.29 12.49 0.76
CA ILE A 309 13.87 13.25 -0.35
C ILE A 309 12.80 13.38 -1.43
N TYR A 310 12.58 14.57 -1.96
CA TYR A 310 11.75 14.71 -3.16
C TYR A 310 12.51 14.22 -4.40
N GLU A 311 11.81 13.53 -5.31
CA GLU A 311 12.42 12.94 -6.52
C GLU A 311 13.14 13.97 -7.38
N ASN A 312 12.63 15.22 -7.47
CA ASN A 312 13.27 16.31 -8.19
C ASN A 312 14.60 16.75 -7.55
N GLU A 313 14.77 16.59 -6.24
CA GLU A 313 15.99 16.89 -5.47
C GLU A 313 16.94 15.70 -5.38
N LEU A 314 16.53 14.52 -5.87
CA LEU A 314 17.31 13.30 -5.78
C LEU A 314 18.60 13.42 -6.61
N THR A 315 19.71 13.54 -5.94
CA THR A 315 21.08 13.46 -6.46
C THR A 315 21.88 12.43 -5.68
N MET A 316 23.03 12.02 -6.17
CA MET A 316 23.94 11.13 -5.46
C MET A 316 24.33 11.72 -4.09
N GLY A 317 24.73 12.98 -4.04
CA GLY A 317 25.12 13.67 -2.81
C GLY A 317 23.97 13.71 -1.80
N LYS A 318 22.77 14.13 -2.24
CA LYS A 318 21.58 14.20 -1.35
C LYS A 318 21.20 12.83 -0.81
N LEU A 319 21.20 11.79 -1.66
CA LEU A 319 20.93 10.41 -1.24
C LEU A 319 21.96 9.94 -0.21
N TYR A 320 23.26 10.15 -0.51
CA TYR A 320 24.35 9.77 0.37
C TYR A 320 24.27 10.45 1.75
N GLU A 321 24.08 11.77 1.79
CA GLU A 321 23.92 12.53 3.03
C GLU A 321 22.71 12.05 3.84
N THR A 322 21.56 11.84 3.18
CA THR A 322 20.32 11.47 3.85
C THR A 322 20.41 10.08 4.45
N TYR A 323 20.84 9.06 3.70
CA TYR A 323 20.93 7.71 4.26
C TYR A 323 22.03 7.59 5.33
N ARG A 324 23.14 8.33 5.18
CA ARG A 324 24.15 8.41 6.24
C ARG A 324 23.62 9.02 7.51
N ALA A 325 22.86 10.11 7.41
CA ALA A 325 22.21 10.71 8.58
C ALA A 325 21.32 9.69 9.31
N VAL A 326 20.50 8.94 8.55
CA VAL A 326 19.63 7.88 9.12
C VAL A 326 20.42 6.74 9.77
N LEU A 327 21.61 6.38 9.23
CA LEU A 327 22.42 5.28 9.77
C LEU A 327 23.34 5.70 10.92
N SER A 328 23.77 6.97 10.98
CA SER A 328 24.72 7.46 11.97
C SER A 328 24.07 8.13 13.17
N ASP A 329 22.81 8.50 13.08
CA ASP A 329 22.04 9.07 14.20
C ASP A 329 21.15 7.99 14.82
N ASP A 330 21.53 7.53 16.00
CA ASP A 330 20.83 6.50 16.76
C ASP A 330 19.36 6.84 17.06
N THR A 331 18.99 8.13 16.97
CA THR A 331 17.61 8.60 17.17
C THR A 331 16.65 7.85 16.25
N TYR A 332 16.96 7.71 14.96
CA TYR A 332 16.10 7.01 14.01
C TYR A 332 15.95 5.52 14.35
N TYR A 333 17.05 4.90 14.77
CA TYR A 333 17.02 3.50 15.20
C TYR A 333 16.13 3.31 16.44
N TYR A 334 16.33 4.10 17.52
CA TYR A 334 15.57 3.96 18.76
C TYR A 334 14.08 4.23 18.57
N HIS A 335 13.70 5.26 17.82
CA HIS A 335 12.29 5.54 17.52
C HIS A 335 11.66 4.43 16.67
N THR A 336 12.37 3.89 15.70
CA THR A 336 11.85 2.78 14.89
C THR A 336 11.70 1.50 15.72
N GLN A 337 12.62 1.22 16.66
CA GLN A 337 12.46 0.09 17.59
C GLN A 337 11.26 0.27 18.52
N ALA A 338 11.05 1.48 19.04
CA ALA A 338 9.87 1.77 19.88
C ALA A 338 8.56 1.52 19.13
N LEU A 339 8.45 1.95 17.86
CA LEU A 339 7.27 1.69 17.03
C LEU A 339 7.13 0.21 16.67
N LYS A 340 8.22 -0.53 16.47
CA LYS A 340 8.18 -1.98 16.28
C LYS A 340 7.50 -2.68 17.45
N ASP A 341 7.88 -2.32 18.68
CA ASP A 341 7.32 -2.94 19.87
C ASP A 341 5.81 -2.68 20.03
N ILE A 342 5.34 -1.53 19.52
CA ILE A 342 3.91 -1.19 19.48
C ILE A 342 3.22 -1.97 18.35
N THR A 343 3.81 -2.01 17.17
CA THR A 343 3.26 -2.68 15.98
C THR A 343 3.05 -4.18 16.20
N CYS A 344 3.99 -4.83 16.92
CA CYS A 344 3.91 -6.26 17.24
C CYS A 344 2.83 -6.62 18.29
N LYS A 345 2.04 -5.66 18.74
CA LYS A 345 0.89 -5.87 19.65
C LYS A 345 -0.45 -5.77 18.93
N GLY A 346 -0.45 -5.67 17.62
CA GLY A 346 -1.67 -5.64 16.81
C GLY A 346 -2.45 -6.95 16.87
N THR A 347 -3.74 -6.88 16.58
CA THR A 347 -4.63 -8.04 16.49
C THR A 347 -4.35 -8.80 15.19
N ASP A 348 -4.32 -10.14 15.23
CA ASP A 348 -4.26 -10.95 14.02
C ASP A 348 -5.56 -10.80 13.23
N ILE A 349 -5.47 -10.79 11.89
CA ILE A 349 -6.65 -10.70 11.05
C ILE A 349 -7.58 -11.91 11.21
N SER A 350 -7.05 -13.07 11.53
CA SER A 350 -7.81 -14.28 11.83
C SER A 350 -8.70 -14.09 13.06
N GLU A 351 -8.21 -13.43 14.10
CA GLU A 351 -9.00 -13.12 15.29
C GLU A 351 -10.20 -12.22 14.95
N ILE A 352 -10.03 -11.29 13.99
CA ILE A 352 -11.12 -10.42 13.54
C ILE A 352 -12.17 -11.23 12.75
N LEU A 353 -11.75 -12.23 11.96
CA LEU A 353 -12.68 -13.10 11.25
C LEU A 353 -13.60 -13.91 12.20
N HIS A 354 -13.09 -14.28 13.37
CA HIS A 354 -13.91 -14.99 14.36
C HIS A 354 -15.01 -14.12 15.00
N LEU A 355 -14.99 -12.81 14.73
CA LEU A 355 -16.02 -11.86 15.19
C LEU A 355 -17.19 -11.67 14.19
N LEU A 356 -17.18 -12.38 13.06
CA LEU A 356 -18.31 -12.48 12.13
C LEU A 356 -19.27 -13.58 12.55
#